data_76b24d9c920e7ffaccb8b9ce891ea9d3
#
_entry.id   76b24d9c920e7ffaccb8b9ce891ea9d3
#
_cell.length_a   1.000
_cell.length_b   1.000
_cell.length_c   1.000
_cell.angle_alpha   90.00
_cell.angle_beta   90.00
_cell.angle_gamma   90.00
#
_symmetry.space_group_name_H-M   'P 1'
#
loop_
_entity.id
_entity.type
_entity.pdbx_description
1 polymer ?
#
loop_
_entity_poly.entity_id
_entity_poly.type
_entity_poly.pdbx_seq_one_letter_code
_entity_poly.pdbx_strand_id
1 'polypeptide(L)' 'MAAPPTPLRKKVLDLMTEEGAQNVTDIMKKLSMSNGSARSILIKMKESGLIERVGHGTYNIPKSDSD' A
#
# COMPACT_ATOMS: atom_id res chain seq x y z
N MET A 1 16.57 10.48 -12.04
CA MET A 1 15.96 11.00 -10.87
C MET A 1 14.57 10.39 -10.67
N ALA A 2 14.34 9.78 -9.56
CA ALA A 2 13.07 9.13 -9.34
C ALA A 2 12.00 10.16 -9.03
N ALA A 3 10.83 9.98 -9.58
CA ALA A 3 9.71 10.82 -9.25
C ALA A 3 9.28 10.55 -7.82
N PRO A 4 8.85 11.56 -7.08
CA PRO A 4 8.33 11.31 -5.74
C PRO A 4 7.06 10.48 -5.83
N PRO A 5 6.73 9.74 -4.79
CA PRO A 5 5.47 8.98 -4.78
C PRO A 5 4.30 9.95 -4.92
N THR A 6 3.23 9.52 -5.55
CA THR A 6 2.05 10.35 -5.64
C THR A 6 1.50 10.55 -4.24
N PRO A 7 0.75 11.63 -4.02
CA PRO A 7 0.15 11.85 -2.69
C PRO A 7 -0.68 10.68 -2.22
N LEU A 8 -1.35 9.98 -3.14
CA LEU A 8 -2.16 8.84 -2.77
C LEU A 8 -1.30 7.67 -2.30
N ARG A 9 -0.18 7.41 -2.98
CA ARG A 9 0.73 6.35 -2.56
C ARG A 9 1.31 6.67 -1.19
N LYS A 10 1.63 7.93 -0.94
CA LYS A 10 2.14 8.32 0.35
C LYS A 10 1.10 8.06 1.44
N LYS A 11 -0.18 8.34 1.17
CA LYS A 11 -1.24 8.07 2.13
C LYS A 11 -1.33 6.59 2.46
N VAL A 12 -1.18 5.74 1.45
CA VAL A 12 -1.20 4.29 1.67
C VAL A 12 -0.02 3.87 2.54
N LEU A 13 1.17 4.39 2.25
CA LEU A 13 2.36 4.06 3.03
C LEU A 13 2.22 4.54 4.47
N ASP A 14 1.71 5.75 4.66
CA ASP A 14 1.52 6.30 6.00
C ASP A 14 0.52 5.44 6.79
N LEU A 15 -0.55 5.03 6.14
CA LEU A 15 -1.56 4.20 6.78
C LEU A 15 -0.94 2.87 7.24
N MET A 16 -0.16 2.24 6.39
CA MET A 16 0.49 0.99 6.74
C MET A 16 1.55 1.17 7.81
N THR A 17 2.23 2.31 7.80
CA THR A 17 3.22 2.60 8.82
C THR A 17 2.56 2.75 10.19
N GLU A 18 1.40 3.40 10.22
CA GLU A 18 0.72 3.65 11.48
C GLU A 18 -0.12 2.49 11.96
N GLU A 19 -0.79 1.82 11.07
CA GLU A 19 -1.75 0.78 11.47
C GLU A 19 -1.35 -0.63 11.07
N GLY A 20 -0.28 -0.79 10.35
CA GLY A 20 0.18 -2.11 9.94
C GLY A 20 -0.49 -2.59 8.68
N ALA A 21 -0.61 -3.89 8.54
CA ALA A 21 -1.15 -4.49 7.32
C ALA A 21 -2.57 -4.01 7.03
N GLN A 22 -2.85 -3.76 5.77
CA GLN A 22 -4.16 -3.30 5.33
C GLN A 22 -4.61 -4.14 4.15
N ASN A 23 -5.89 -4.44 4.07
CA ASN A 23 -6.42 -5.14 2.90
C ASN A 23 -7.12 -4.14 1.98
N VAL A 24 -7.60 -4.62 0.83
CA VAL A 24 -8.25 -3.75 -0.15
C VAL A 24 -9.43 -3.00 0.46
N THR A 25 -10.24 -3.71 1.25
CA THR A 25 -11.42 -3.10 1.87
C THR A 25 -11.01 -1.97 2.82
N ASP A 26 -9.95 -2.17 3.58
CA ASP A 26 -9.47 -1.13 4.50
C ASP A 26 -9.04 0.11 3.72
N ILE A 27 -8.31 -0.07 2.63
CA ILE A 27 -7.87 1.05 1.81
C ILE A 27 -9.07 1.78 1.21
N MET A 28 -10.06 1.04 0.73
CA MET A 28 -11.25 1.64 0.19
C MET A 28 -11.94 2.53 1.20
N LYS A 29 -12.10 2.04 2.42
CA LYS A 29 -12.81 2.78 3.45
C LYS A 29 -12.01 3.93 4.01
N LYS A 30 -10.76 3.70 4.29
CA LYS A 30 -9.95 4.71 4.97
C LYS A 30 -9.50 5.83 4.05
N LEU A 31 -9.32 5.53 2.78
CA LEU A 31 -8.89 6.54 1.81
C LEU A 31 -9.99 6.93 0.84
N SER A 32 -11.21 6.46 1.07
CA SER A 32 -12.36 6.78 0.24
C SER A 32 -12.11 6.47 -1.23
N MET A 33 -11.63 5.28 -1.50
CA MET A 33 -11.32 4.85 -2.84
C MET A 33 -12.26 3.76 -3.31
N SER A 34 -12.45 3.67 -4.63
CA SER A 34 -13.21 2.55 -5.19
C SER A 34 -12.38 1.28 -5.12
N ASN A 35 -13.06 0.14 -5.26
CA ASN A 35 -12.38 -1.14 -5.24
C ASN A 35 -11.32 -1.23 -6.33
N GLY A 36 -11.66 -0.81 -7.56
CA GLY A 36 -10.71 -0.86 -8.66
C GLY A 36 -9.49 0.01 -8.43
N SER A 37 -9.69 1.22 -7.90
CA SER A 37 -8.59 2.11 -7.63
C SER A 37 -7.70 1.57 -6.51
N ALA A 38 -8.30 1.05 -5.45
CA ALA A 38 -7.54 0.51 -4.33
C ALA A 38 -6.70 -0.67 -4.78
N ARG A 39 -7.30 -1.60 -5.53
CA ARG A 39 -6.56 -2.76 -6.02
C ARG A 39 -5.43 -2.35 -6.96
N SER A 40 -5.71 -1.40 -7.85
CA SER A 40 -4.71 -0.97 -8.81
C SER A 40 -3.50 -0.35 -8.12
N ILE A 41 -3.73 0.53 -7.14
CA ILE A 41 -2.61 1.17 -6.47
C ILE A 41 -1.82 0.16 -5.64
N LEU A 42 -2.49 -0.78 -4.99
CA LEU A 42 -1.79 -1.80 -4.20
C LEU A 42 -0.92 -2.68 -5.09
N ILE A 43 -1.44 -3.09 -6.25
CA ILE A 43 -0.67 -3.90 -7.19
C ILE A 43 0.55 -3.13 -7.69
N LYS A 44 0.36 -1.87 -8.07
CA LYS A 44 1.47 -1.06 -8.57
C LYS A 44 2.53 -0.84 -7.50
N MET A 45 2.12 -0.59 -6.27
CA MET A 45 3.06 -0.39 -5.18
C MET A 45 3.81 -1.67 -4.85
N LYS A 46 3.13 -2.81 -4.92
CA LYS A 46 3.77 -4.09 -4.73
C LYS A 46 4.82 -4.33 -5.81
N GLU A 47 4.48 -4.05 -7.06
CA GLU A 47 5.41 -4.24 -8.16
C GLU A 47 6.63 -3.32 -8.07
N SER A 48 6.44 -2.15 -7.47
CA SER A 48 7.52 -1.21 -7.28
C SER A 48 8.37 -1.52 -6.04
N GLY A 49 7.97 -2.51 -5.26
CA GLY A 49 8.70 -2.86 -4.06
C GLY A 49 8.37 -2.01 -2.84
N LEU A 50 7.37 -1.15 -2.94
CA LEU A 50 7.00 -0.28 -1.82
C LEU A 50 6.23 -1.02 -0.73
N ILE A 51 5.51 -2.05 -1.10
CA ILE A 51 4.76 -2.87 -0.16
C ILE A 51 4.88 -4.33 -0.57
N GLU A 52 4.51 -5.24 0.32
CA GLU A 52 4.51 -6.66 0.01
C GLU A 52 3.17 -7.26 0.41
N ARG A 53 2.82 -8.36 -0.22
CA ARG A 53 1.61 -9.08 0.12
C ARG A 53 1.90 -9.98 1.31
N VAL A 54 1.18 -9.77 2.39
CA VAL A 54 1.40 -10.54 3.62
C VAL A 54 0.28 -11.53 3.90
N GLY A 55 -0.76 -11.49 3.12
CA GLY A 55 -1.88 -12.42 3.28
C GLY A 55 -2.79 -12.32 2.08
N HIS A 56 -3.91 -13.02 2.13
CA HIS A 56 -4.85 -13.02 1.02
C HIS A 56 -5.48 -11.64 0.90
N GLY A 57 -5.09 -10.90 -0.13
CA GLY A 57 -5.60 -9.54 -0.35
C GLY A 57 -5.11 -8.52 0.67
N THR A 58 -4.10 -8.86 1.46
CA THR A 58 -3.58 -8.01 2.53
C THR A 58 -2.14 -7.64 2.24
N TYR A 59 -1.81 -6.36 2.44
CA TYR A 59 -0.49 -5.83 2.13
C TYR A 59 0.06 -5.04 3.30
N ASN A 60 1.37 -4.93 3.37
CA ASN A 60 2.03 -4.13 4.39
C ASN A 60 3.37 -3.64 3.85
N ILE A 61 3.99 -2.74 4.57
CA ILE A 61 5.32 -2.28 4.23
C ILE A 61 6.27 -3.47 4.35
N PRO A 62 7.18 -3.66 3.42
CA PRO A 62 8.07 -4.80 3.47
C PRO A 62 8.91 -4.78 4.74
N LYS A 63 9.14 -5.95 5.32
CA LYS A 63 10.03 -6.05 6.41
C LYS A 63 11.39 -5.80 5.91
N SER A 64 11.97 -4.79 6.41
CA SER A 64 13.23 -4.49 5.99
C SER A 64 14.20 -5.21 6.74
N ASP A 65 14.73 -6.24 6.27
CA ASP A 65 15.61 -6.90 6.88
C ASP A 65 16.82 -6.45 6.79
N SER A 66 17.14 -5.60 6.51
CA SER A 66 18.31 -5.05 6.41
C SER A 66 19.32 -5.64 6.95
N ASP A 67 19.69 -6.04 6.95
CA ASP A 67 20.50 -6.33 7.37
C ASP A 67 21.04 -6.27 7.54
#